data_eab23598aac636ab6c0b304379a745f2
#
_entry.id   eab23598aac636ab6c0b304379a745f2
#
_cell.length_a   1.000
_cell.length_b   1.000
_cell.length_c   1.000
_cell.angle_alpha   90.00
_cell.angle_beta   90.00
_cell.angle_gamma   90.00
#
_symmetry.space_group_name_H-M   'P 1'
#
loop_
_entity.id
_entity.type
_entity.pdbx_description
1 polymer ?
#
loop_
_entity_poly.entity_id
_entity_poly.type
_entity_poly.pdbx_seq_one_letter_code
_entity_poly.pdbx_strand_id
1 'polypeptide(L)'
;VTVHVPPGIESGMRLRMEGYGEAGDYGAPNGDLYIEVRVMPNPRFDREDDNLVTQYEITPAQAALGCEVLIETLDKKKVSLKVPAGISYGTRLRIPGEGVRRRGNFGSLLVRIVIATPKKLSSAERELYEQLLAAEGNAPKEKDAKGSGSDAPKEEKKKKRGFFK
;
A
#
# COMPACT_ATOMS: atom_id res chain seq x y z
N VAL A 1 28.32 17.23 -21.33
CA VAL A 1 28.81 17.02 -19.93
C VAL A 1 28.17 15.74 -19.39
N THR A 2 28.98 14.82 -18.89
CA THR A 2 28.48 13.59 -18.28
C THR A 2 28.50 13.77 -16.76
N VAL A 3 27.34 13.51 -16.11
CA VAL A 3 27.19 13.66 -14.67
C VAL A 3 27.09 12.27 -14.03
N HIS A 4 27.94 11.99 -13.08
CA HIS A 4 27.86 10.75 -12.31
C HIS A 4 26.92 10.95 -11.11
N VAL A 5 25.77 10.28 -11.15
CA VAL A 5 24.78 10.30 -10.06
C VAL A 5 25.04 9.11 -9.12
N PRO A 6 25.40 9.35 -7.86
CA PRO A 6 25.66 8.25 -6.92
C PRO A 6 24.34 7.52 -6.58
N PRO A 7 24.41 6.19 -6.38
CA PRO A 7 23.25 5.42 -5.96
C PRO A 7 22.72 5.89 -4.58
N GLY A 8 21.41 5.88 -4.43
CA GLY A 8 20.75 6.29 -3.19
C GLY A 8 20.62 7.79 -2.99
N ILE A 9 20.92 8.61 -4.00
CA ILE A 9 20.74 10.05 -3.93
C ILE A 9 19.29 10.43 -3.57
N GLU A 10 19.13 11.54 -2.88
CA GLU A 10 17.82 12.07 -2.46
C GLU A 10 17.42 13.28 -3.28
N SER A 11 16.10 13.51 -3.38
CA SER A 11 15.60 14.74 -4.00
C SER A 11 16.08 15.97 -3.22
N GLY A 12 16.46 17.03 -3.94
CA GLY A 12 17.01 18.25 -3.36
C GLY A 12 18.51 18.23 -3.10
N MET A 13 19.17 17.07 -3.26
CA MET A 13 20.63 17.04 -3.22
C MET A 13 21.23 17.73 -4.42
N ARG A 14 22.34 18.47 -4.18
CA ARG A 14 23.11 19.19 -5.20
C ARG A 14 24.42 18.48 -5.48
N LEU A 15 24.67 18.19 -6.75
CA LEU A 15 25.94 17.71 -7.24
C LEU A 15 26.75 18.89 -7.75
N ARG A 16 27.98 19.08 -7.27
CA ARG A 16 28.90 20.11 -7.69
C ARG A 16 29.82 19.54 -8.79
N MET A 17 29.92 20.25 -9.88
CA MET A 17 30.86 19.97 -10.94
C MET A 17 31.84 21.14 -11.05
N GLU A 18 33.07 20.92 -10.61
CA GLU A 18 34.11 21.96 -10.58
C GLU A 18 34.51 22.39 -12.00
N GLY A 19 34.56 23.70 -12.24
CA GLY A 19 34.99 24.26 -13.51
C GLY A 19 34.01 24.16 -14.69
N TYR A 20 32.77 23.70 -14.41
CA TYR A 20 31.70 23.61 -15.45
C TYR A 20 30.66 24.72 -15.38
N GLY A 21 30.86 25.74 -14.54
CA GLY A 21 30.03 26.93 -14.47
C GLY A 21 30.37 27.98 -15.52
N GLU A 22 30.00 29.21 -15.24
CA GLU A 22 30.26 30.34 -16.14
C GLU A 22 31.76 30.61 -16.29
N ALA A 23 32.14 31.12 -17.47
CA ALA A 23 33.52 31.49 -17.75
C ALA A 23 33.96 32.61 -16.81
N GLY A 24 35.15 32.48 -16.22
CA GLY A 24 35.74 33.54 -15.41
C GLY A 24 36.18 34.72 -16.26
N ASP A 25 36.09 35.94 -15.70
CA ASP A 25 36.57 37.17 -16.34
C ASP A 25 38.10 37.23 -16.40
N TYR A 26 38.62 37.84 -17.46
CA TYR A 26 40.07 38.09 -17.64
C TYR A 26 41.00 36.89 -17.54
N GLY A 27 40.52 35.70 -17.95
CA GLY A 27 41.32 34.45 -17.90
C GLY A 27 41.31 33.73 -16.54
N ALA A 28 40.41 34.13 -15.64
CA ALA A 28 40.15 33.37 -14.42
C ALA A 28 39.51 31.99 -14.73
N PRO A 29 39.70 30.98 -13.88
CA PRO A 29 39.08 29.69 -14.07
C PRO A 29 37.55 29.81 -14.06
N ASN A 30 36.89 28.91 -14.79
CA ASN A 30 35.43 28.80 -14.80
C ASN A 30 34.91 28.57 -13.39
N GLY A 31 33.70 29.03 -13.12
CA GLY A 31 32.95 28.72 -11.92
C GLY A 31 32.50 27.28 -11.87
N ASP A 32 31.77 26.91 -10.85
CA ASP A 32 31.24 25.57 -10.66
C ASP A 32 29.77 25.49 -11.12
N LEU A 33 29.41 24.34 -11.64
CA LEU A 33 28.03 24.01 -11.97
C LEU A 33 27.41 23.20 -10.82
N TYR A 34 26.28 23.67 -10.30
CA TYR A 34 25.48 22.96 -9.30
C TYR A 34 24.24 22.38 -9.96
N ILE A 35 24.10 21.03 -9.84
CA ILE A 35 22.98 20.28 -10.38
C ILE A 35 22.10 19.82 -9.24
N GLU A 36 20.87 20.32 -9.19
CA GLU A 36 19.87 19.85 -8.23
C GLU A 36 19.18 18.60 -8.76
N VAL A 37 19.21 17.53 -7.94
CA VAL A 37 18.62 16.23 -8.31
C VAL A 37 17.18 16.16 -7.83
N ARG A 38 16.28 15.75 -8.73
CA ARG A 38 14.89 15.44 -8.41
C ARG A 38 14.63 13.97 -8.71
N VAL A 39 14.38 13.18 -7.67
CA VAL A 39 14.00 11.77 -7.80
C VAL A 39 12.52 11.67 -8.08
N MET A 40 12.17 11.02 -9.18
CA MET A 40 10.76 10.79 -9.53
C MET A 40 10.16 9.68 -8.67
N PRO A 41 8.88 9.80 -8.24
CA PRO A 41 8.21 8.74 -7.50
C PRO A 41 8.11 7.46 -8.32
N ASN A 42 8.25 6.32 -7.67
CA ASN A 42 8.05 5.01 -8.28
C ASN A 42 6.64 4.51 -7.96
N PRO A 43 5.87 3.96 -8.93
CA PRO A 43 4.48 3.52 -8.68
C PRO A 43 4.39 2.28 -7.78
N ARG A 44 5.48 1.51 -7.63
CA ARG A 44 5.51 0.25 -6.87
C ARG A 44 6.23 0.35 -5.53
N PHE A 45 7.14 1.31 -5.40
CA PHE A 45 8.01 1.42 -4.25
C PHE A 45 8.00 2.83 -3.70
N ASP A 46 7.66 2.96 -2.43
CA ASP A 46 7.87 4.17 -1.66
C ASP A 46 9.22 4.11 -0.96
N ARG A 47 9.87 5.25 -0.80
CA ARG A 47 11.14 5.33 -0.09
C ARG A 47 10.92 5.86 1.33
N GLU A 48 11.38 5.10 2.32
CA GLU A 48 11.47 5.50 3.72
C GLU A 48 12.96 5.47 4.13
N ASP A 49 13.64 6.60 4.09
CA ASP A 49 15.09 6.75 4.33
C ASP A 49 15.92 5.83 3.40
N ASP A 50 16.58 4.82 3.98
CA ASP A 50 17.33 3.80 3.25
C ASP A 50 16.49 2.55 2.94
N ASN A 51 15.24 2.49 3.39
CA ASN A 51 14.34 1.38 3.10
C ASN A 51 13.43 1.70 1.91
N LEU A 52 12.98 0.64 1.26
CA LEU A 52 11.90 0.67 0.29
C LEU A 52 10.67 0.02 0.89
N VAL A 53 9.50 0.56 0.60
CA VAL A 53 8.22 -0.01 1.02
C VAL A 53 7.44 -0.39 -0.22
N THR A 54 6.91 -1.60 -0.24
CA THR A 54 5.98 -2.08 -1.27
C THR A 54 4.79 -2.76 -0.62
N GLN A 55 3.71 -2.93 -1.37
CA GLN A 55 2.52 -3.64 -0.92
C GLN A 55 2.40 -4.96 -1.67
N TYR A 56 1.94 -6.00 -0.97
CA TYR A 56 1.63 -7.29 -1.56
C TYR A 56 0.29 -7.80 -1.05
N GLU A 57 -0.57 -8.18 -1.98
CA GLU A 57 -1.91 -8.67 -1.68
C GLU A 57 -1.91 -10.18 -1.52
N ILE A 58 -2.53 -10.66 -0.44
CA ILE A 58 -2.78 -12.07 -0.18
C ILE A 58 -4.27 -12.30 0.07
N THR A 59 -4.72 -13.53 -0.12
CA THR A 59 -6.09 -13.93 0.20
C THR A 59 -6.29 -14.14 1.70
N PRO A 60 -7.53 -14.10 2.22
CA PRO A 60 -7.81 -14.43 3.61
C PRO A 60 -7.35 -15.84 4.00
N ALA A 61 -7.47 -16.81 3.09
CA ALA A 61 -6.99 -18.18 3.31
C ALA A 61 -5.46 -18.22 3.47
N GLN A 62 -4.72 -17.51 2.61
CA GLN A 62 -3.27 -17.38 2.71
C GLN A 62 -2.85 -16.67 4.01
N ALA A 63 -3.61 -15.66 4.44
CA ALA A 63 -3.34 -14.97 5.70
C ALA A 63 -3.55 -15.88 6.92
N ALA A 64 -4.58 -16.70 6.89
CA ALA A 64 -4.90 -17.63 7.98
C ALA A 64 -3.91 -18.80 8.07
N LEU A 65 -3.58 -19.41 6.94
CA LEU A 65 -2.76 -20.63 6.88
C LEU A 65 -1.26 -20.35 6.72
N GLY A 66 -0.90 -19.12 6.34
CA GLY A 66 0.45 -18.79 5.90
C GLY A 66 0.69 -19.22 4.46
N CYS A 67 1.68 -18.61 3.83
CA CYS A 67 2.08 -18.95 2.46
C CYS A 67 3.52 -18.51 2.19
N GLU A 68 4.02 -18.91 1.05
CA GLU A 68 5.27 -18.43 0.51
C GLU A 68 4.97 -17.67 -0.79
N VAL A 69 5.49 -16.46 -0.90
CA VAL A 69 5.23 -15.58 -2.03
C VAL A 69 6.54 -15.09 -2.66
N LEU A 70 6.53 -14.82 -3.96
CA LEU A 70 7.66 -14.27 -4.67
C LEU A 70 7.50 -12.76 -4.82
N ILE A 71 8.40 -12.02 -4.21
CA ILE A 71 8.42 -10.55 -4.27
C ILE A 71 9.46 -10.13 -5.31
N GLU A 72 9.04 -9.29 -6.25
CA GLU A 72 9.96 -8.67 -7.20
C GLU A 72 10.55 -7.39 -6.59
N THR A 73 11.86 -7.36 -6.45
CA THR A 73 12.60 -6.22 -5.91
C THR A 73 12.75 -5.10 -6.93
N LEU A 74 13.32 -3.95 -6.52
CA LEU A 74 13.62 -2.82 -7.42
C LEU A 74 14.55 -3.22 -8.57
N ASP A 75 15.51 -4.10 -8.30
CA ASP A 75 16.46 -4.66 -9.28
C ASP A 75 15.85 -5.77 -10.15
N LYS A 76 14.52 -5.98 -10.11
CA LYS A 76 13.78 -7.04 -10.83
C LYS A 76 14.18 -8.47 -10.46
N LYS A 77 14.82 -8.67 -9.32
CA LYS A 77 15.06 -9.99 -8.74
C LYS A 77 13.80 -10.50 -8.08
N LYS A 78 13.59 -11.80 -8.13
CA LYS A 78 12.50 -12.47 -7.38
C LYS A 78 13.07 -13.05 -6.11
N VAL A 79 12.57 -12.60 -4.97
CA VAL A 79 12.95 -13.08 -3.64
C VAL A 79 11.76 -13.78 -3.00
N SER A 80 11.98 -14.99 -2.48
CA SER A 80 10.95 -15.70 -1.73
C SER A 80 10.77 -15.06 -0.35
N LEU A 81 9.52 -14.83 0.01
CA LEU A 81 9.11 -14.28 1.31
C LEU A 81 8.10 -15.22 1.96
N LYS A 82 8.43 -15.71 3.13
CA LYS A 82 7.54 -16.54 3.95
C LYS A 82 6.59 -15.63 4.74
N VAL A 83 5.30 -15.79 4.51
CA VAL A 83 4.23 -15.14 5.25
C VAL A 83 3.75 -16.09 6.35
N PRO A 84 3.89 -15.73 7.64
CA PRO A 84 3.46 -16.60 8.73
C PRO A 84 1.92 -16.72 8.78
N ALA A 85 1.44 -17.86 9.27
CA ALA A 85 0.02 -18.08 9.52
C ALA A 85 -0.51 -17.09 10.57
N GLY A 86 -1.75 -16.63 10.39
CA GLY A 86 -2.39 -15.67 11.30
C GLY A 86 -1.85 -14.25 11.18
N ILE A 87 -1.23 -13.89 10.06
CA ILE A 87 -0.70 -12.55 9.84
C ILE A 87 -1.83 -11.51 9.81
N SER A 88 -1.59 -10.36 10.45
CA SER A 88 -2.54 -9.25 10.46
C SER A 88 -2.37 -8.34 9.24
N TYR A 89 -3.47 -7.71 8.84
CA TYR A 89 -3.46 -6.67 7.81
C TYR A 89 -2.47 -5.55 8.16
N GLY A 90 -1.72 -5.10 7.17
CA GLY A 90 -0.76 -4.02 7.33
C GLY A 90 0.57 -4.41 7.97
N THR A 91 0.75 -5.67 8.36
CA THR A 91 2.04 -6.17 8.87
C THR A 91 3.12 -5.96 7.82
N ARG A 92 4.28 -5.44 8.24
CA ARG A 92 5.45 -5.22 7.39
C ARG A 92 6.45 -6.35 7.60
N LEU A 93 6.69 -7.13 6.55
CA LEU A 93 7.73 -8.15 6.51
C LEU A 93 8.99 -7.56 5.88
N ARG A 94 10.15 -7.86 6.47
CA ARG A 94 11.44 -7.27 6.08
C ARG A 94 12.26 -8.24 5.24
N ILE A 95 12.75 -7.77 4.09
CA ILE A 95 13.75 -8.45 3.26
C ILE A 95 15.03 -7.61 3.36
N PRO A 96 16.06 -8.08 4.09
CA PRO A 96 17.31 -7.33 4.26
C PRO A 96 18.07 -7.21 2.94
N GLY A 97 18.75 -6.08 2.73
CA GLY A 97 19.64 -5.88 1.59
C GLY A 97 18.95 -5.53 0.26
N GLU A 98 17.61 -5.48 0.22
CA GLU A 98 16.84 -5.16 -0.99
C GLU A 98 16.21 -3.74 -0.93
N GLY A 99 16.73 -2.88 -0.07
CA GLY A 99 16.38 -1.46 0.00
C GLY A 99 17.29 -0.57 -0.84
N VAL A 100 17.40 0.69 -0.45
CA VAL A 100 18.25 1.68 -1.13
C VAL A 100 19.72 1.38 -0.86
N ARG A 101 20.53 1.39 -1.92
CA ARG A 101 21.98 1.27 -1.82
C ARG A 101 22.61 2.64 -1.57
N ARG A 102 23.33 2.79 -0.48
CA ARG A 102 24.00 4.05 -0.14
C ARG A 102 25.40 3.76 0.42
N ARG A 103 26.45 4.20 -0.28
CA ARG A 103 27.85 4.14 0.19
C ARG A 103 28.28 2.81 0.85
N GLY A 104 27.90 1.68 0.22
CA GLY A 104 28.21 0.35 0.76
C GLY A 104 27.23 -0.21 1.78
N ASN A 105 26.28 0.57 2.25
CA ASN A 105 25.16 0.10 3.07
C ASN A 105 23.95 -0.22 2.19
N PHE A 106 23.22 -1.24 2.59
CA PHE A 106 21.99 -1.65 1.94
C PHE A 106 20.84 -1.54 2.94
N GLY A 107 19.82 -0.78 2.57
CA GLY A 107 18.58 -0.76 3.32
C GLY A 107 17.80 -2.07 3.14
N SER A 108 16.59 -2.10 3.63
CA SER A 108 15.71 -3.27 3.53
C SER A 108 14.50 -2.96 2.65
N LEU A 109 13.94 -3.98 2.03
CA LEU A 109 12.62 -3.91 1.44
C LEU A 109 11.59 -4.33 2.49
N LEU A 110 10.67 -3.43 2.80
CA LEU A 110 9.54 -3.64 3.71
C LEU A 110 8.32 -3.97 2.87
N VAL A 111 7.84 -5.20 2.99
CA VAL A 111 6.66 -5.68 2.28
C VAL A 111 5.46 -5.56 3.20
N ARG A 112 4.58 -4.62 2.93
CA ARG A 112 3.33 -4.44 3.65
C ARG A 112 2.29 -5.42 3.13
N ILE A 113 1.81 -6.31 4.00
CA ILE A 113 0.82 -7.30 3.65
C ILE A 113 -0.58 -6.69 3.66
N VAL A 114 -1.26 -6.82 2.53
CA VAL A 114 -2.66 -6.40 2.34
C VAL A 114 -3.50 -7.65 2.16
N ILE A 115 -4.53 -7.81 2.99
CA ILE A 115 -5.46 -8.93 2.86
C ILE A 115 -6.61 -8.48 1.97
N ALA A 116 -6.69 -9.01 0.76
CA ALA A 116 -7.72 -8.67 -0.22
C ALA A 116 -8.87 -9.68 -0.15
N THR A 117 -10.06 -9.19 0.18
CA THR A 117 -11.27 -10.01 0.13
C THR A 117 -11.71 -10.20 -1.31
N PRO A 118 -11.89 -11.45 -1.79
CA PRO A 118 -12.30 -11.71 -3.16
C PRO A 118 -13.72 -11.16 -3.43
N LYS A 119 -13.85 -10.34 -4.46
CA LYS A 119 -15.15 -9.75 -4.87
C LYS A 119 -16.03 -10.73 -5.64
N LYS A 120 -15.42 -11.72 -6.29
CA LYS A 120 -16.10 -12.78 -7.04
C LYS A 120 -15.58 -14.11 -6.55
N LEU A 121 -16.48 -15.01 -6.24
CA LEU A 121 -16.20 -16.37 -5.79
C LEU A 121 -16.74 -17.34 -6.84
N SER A 122 -15.98 -18.37 -7.15
CA SER A 122 -16.49 -19.56 -7.84
C SER A 122 -17.48 -20.29 -6.95
N SER A 123 -18.26 -21.21 -7.52
CA SER A 123 -19.22 -22.03 -6.74
C SER A 123 -18.52 -22.82 -5.62
N ALA A 124 -17.36 -23.40 -5.94
CA ALA A 124 -16.57 -24.15 -4.96
C ALA A 124 -16.01 -23.28 -3.84
N GLU A 125 -15.47 -22.10 -4.16
CA GLU A 125 -14.97 -21.16 -3.14
C GLU A 125 -16.10 -20.69 -2.23
N ARG A 126 -17.27 -20.38 -2.80
CA ARG A 126 -18.46 -19.97 -2.03
C ARG A 126 -18.84 -21.04 -1.00
N GLU A 127 -18.92 -22.28 -1.43
CA GLU A 127 -19.27 -23.40 -0.55
C GLU A 127 -18.28 -23.52 0.61
N LEU A 128 -16.97 -23.42 0.35
CA LEU A 128 -15.93 -23.44 1.38
C LEU A 128 -16.04 -22.28 2.35
N TYR A 129 -16.33 -21.05 1.86
CA TYR A 129 -16.54 -19.89 2.73
C TYR A 129 -17.82 -20.02 3.57
N GLU A 130 -18.90 -20.61 3.04
CA GLU A 130 -20.13 -20.89 3.79
C GLU A 130 -19.88 -21.92 4.90
N GLN A 131 -19.12 -22.97 4.63
CA GLN A 131 -18.69 -23.95 5.63
C GLN A 131 -17.82 -23.31 6.72
N LEU A 132 -16.88 -22.45 6.34
CA LEU A 132 -16.05 -21.72 7.29
C LEU A 132 -16.90 -20.79 8.18
N LEU A 133 -17.82 -20.04 7.59
CA LEU A 133 -18.73 -19.17 8.32
C LEU A 133 -19.60 -19.94 9.33
N ALA A 134 -20.07 -21.13 8.94
CA ALA A 134 -20.82 -22.01 9.82
C ALA A 134 -19.94 -22.52 10.98
N ALA A 135 -18.69 -22.87 10.71
CA ALA A 135 -17.73 -23.34 11.71
C ALA A 135 -17.37 -22.24 12.73
N GLU A 136 -17.37 -20.97 12.32
CA GLU A 136 -17.16 -19.82 13.20
C GLU A 136 -18.38 -19.46 14.07
N GLY A 137 -19.50 -20.16 13.90
CA GLY A 137 -20.76 -19.89 14.61
C GLY A 137 -21.50 -18.64 14.14
N ASN A 138 -21.06 -18.06 13.05
CA ASN A 138 -21.62 -16.82 12.46
C ASN A 138 -22.45 -17.10 11.20
N ALA A 139 -23.03 -18.30 11.06
CA ALA A 139 -23.90 -18.61 9.93
C ALA A 139 -25.02 -17.55 9.84
N PRO A 140 -25.28 -17.00 8.63
CA PRO A 140 -26.38 -16.05 8.48
C PRO A 140 -27.68 -16.75 8.87
N LYS A 141 -28.39 -16.18 9.83
CA LYS A 141 -29.76 -16.64 10.14
C LYS A 141 -30.57 -16.46 8.86
N GLU A 142 -31.14 -17.53 8.35
CA GLU A 142 -32.11 -17.45 7.26
C GLU A 142 -33.16 -16.40 7.66
N LYS A 143 -33.24 -15.34 6.89
CA LYS A 143 -34.35 -14.38 7.03
C LYS A 143 -35.58 -15.14 6.56
N ASP A 144 -36.41 -15.50 7.51
CA ASP A 144 -37.74 -16.02 7.24
C ASP A 144 -38.45 -15.07 6.27
N ALA A 145 -38.60 -15.52 5.05
CA ALA A 145 -39.44 -14.88 4.04
C ALA A 145 -40.91 -15.23 4.33
N LYS A 146 -41.47 -14.64 5.39
CA LYS A 146 -42.93 -14.58 5.59
C LYS A 146 -43.28 -13.36 6.44
N GLY A 147 -43.95 -12.41 5.84
CA GLY A 147 -44.53 -11.29 6.54
C GLY A 147 -44.99 -10.18 5.59
N SER A 148 -45.93 -10.51 4.70
CA SER A 148 -46.80 -9.49 4.12
C SER A 148 -47.64 -8.89 5.25
N GLY A 149 -47.55 -7.61 5.46
CA GLY A 149 -48.36 -6.89 6.43
C GLY A 149 -48.36 -5.43 6.08
N SER A 150 -49.33 -5.05 5.25
CA SER A 150 -49.71 -3.68 5.04
C SER A 150 -50.07 -3.02 6.36
N ASP A 151 -49.46 -1.92 6.71
CA ASP A 151 -50.10 -0.92 7.56
C ASP A 151 -49.61 0.48 7.17
N ALA A 152 -50.54 1.22 6.60
CA ALA A 152 -50.38 2.63 6.30
C ALA A 152 -50.69 3.44 7.57
N PRO A 153 -49.93 4.49 7.87
CA PRO A 153 -50.25 5.35 9.01
C PRO A 153 -51.43 6.25 8.65
N LYS A 154 -52.46 6.16 9.51
CA LYS A 154 -53.63 7.05 9.48
C LYS A 154 -53.24 8.45 9.91
N GLU A 155 -53.55 9.43 9.07
CA GLU A 155 -53.52 10.86 9.40
C GLU A 155 -54.48 11.16 10.56
N GLU A 156 -53.96 11.65 11.66
CA GLU A 156 -54.70 12.26 12.75
C GLU A 156 -54.91 13.76 12.49
N LYS A 157 -56.13 14.13 12.14
CA LYS A 157 -56.60 15.52 12.05
C LYS A 157 -56.69 16.12 13.46
N LYS A 158 -55.80 17.01 13.80
CA LYS A 158 -55.93 17.88 14.99
C LYS A 158 -56.94 18.98 14.71
N LYS A 159 -58.11 18.88 15.39
CA LYS A 159 -59.12 19.93 15.51
C LYS A 159 -58.58 21.13 16.28
N LYS A 160 -58.65 22.29 15.63
CA LYS A 160 -58.55 23.59 16.32
C LYS A 160 -59.74 23.76 17.27
N ARG A 161 -59.47 24.02 18.52
CA ARG A 161 -60.39 24.69 19.43
C ARG A 161 -59.76 25.98 19.91
N GLY A 162 -60.33 27.08 19.48
CA GLY A 162 -60.09 28.38 20.02
C GLY A 162 -60.73 28.54 21.39
N PHE A 163 -60.12 29.31 22.27
CA PHE A 163 -60.80 29.88 23.40
C PHE A 163 -60.37 31.32 23.59
N PHE A 164 -61.37 32.15 23.61
CA PHE A 164 -61.37 33.58 23.93
C PHE A 164 -61.06 33.77 25.45
N LYS A 165 -60.21 34.63 25.81
CA LYS A 165 -60.46 35.87 26.58
C LYS A 165 -59.14 36.59 26.80
#